data_ae273b06b210d29dde59611d63a2c19b
#
_entry.id   ae273b06b210d29dde59611d63a2c19b
#
_cell.length_a   1.000
_cell.length_b   1.000
_cell.length_c   1.000
_cell.angle_alpha   90.00
_cell.angle_beta   90.00
_cell.angle_gamma   90.00
#
_symmetry.space_group_name_H-M   'P 1'
#
loop_
_entity.id
_entity.type
_entity.pdbx_description
1 polymer ?
#
loop_
_entity_poly.entity_id
_entity_poly.type
_entity_poly.pdbx_seq_one_letter_code
_entity_poly.pdbx_strand_id
1 'polypeptide(L)'
;MGTMNEDLGLFVLRVAVGGVVLAHGFIKIGWPISMGMRGMSAVRGAAGWFGGLGFWPPMFWVIVTIVAEIGGSLLTILGLGGPIGPGIVFGDMVIVTLVAHRSQGFWAGGGKVGVEFPIPITAGALSIALIGVGGWSLDAALSLTYPDWLMPAWLVLMLAGDVVLLAIRALRRVPAQQSA
;
A
#
# COMPACT_ATOMS: atom_id res chain seq x y z
N MET A 1 -3.08 14.69 24.01
CA MET A 1 -2.69 15.56 22.89
C MET A 1 -1.18 15.57 22.83
N GLY A 2 -0.62 15.33 21.64
CA GLY A 2 0.81 15.47 21.40
C GLY A 2 1.27 16.93 21.51
N THR A 3 2.58 17.14 21.53
CA THR A 3 3.13 18.50 21.39
C THR A 3 2.94 18.98 19.95
N MET A 4 2.98 20.30 19.73
CA MET A 4 2.87 20.87 18.38
C MET A 4 3.90 20.27 17.40
N ASN A 5 5.12 19.97 17.86
CA ASN A 5 6.17 19.38 17.02
C ASN A 5 5.87 17.91 16.68
N GLU A 6 5.27 17.14 17.59
CA GLU A 6 4.84 15.75 17.33
C GLU A 6 3.72 15.71 16.29
N ASP A 7 2.72 16.58 16.44
CA ASP A 7 1.60 16.68 15.50
C ASP A 7 2.06 17.11 14.09
N LEU A 8 2.98 18.08 14.01
CA LEU A 8 3.59 18.49 12.74
C LEU A 8 4.40 17.34 12.11
N GLY A 9 5.21 16.64 12.91
CA GLY A 9 6.00 15.50 12.44
C GLY A 9 5.12 14.39 11.88
N LEU A 10 4.03 14.05 12.58
CA LEU A 10 3.05 13.06 12.12
C LEU A 10 2.32 13.52 10.86
N PHE A 11 1.94 14.79 10.76
CA PHE A 11 1.33 15.35 9.56
C PHE A 11 2.25 15.21 8.34
N VAL A 12 3.53 15.62 8.48
CA VAL A 12 4.53 15.48 7.40
C VAL A 12 4.73 14.03 7.00
N LEU A 13 4.82 13.12 7.97
CA LEU A 13 4.98 11.69 7.71
C LEU A 13 3.78 11.11 6.96
N ARG A 14 2.54 11.47 7.36
CA ARG A 14 1.30 11.05 6.68
C ARG A 14 1.25 11.53 5.23
N VAL A 15 1.60 12.80 5.00
CA VAL A 15 1.63 13.37 3.65
C VAL A 15 2.71 12.71 2.79
N ALA A 16 3.89 12.47 3.34
CA ALA A 16 4.98 11.82 2.61
C ALA A 16 4.63 10.37 2.24
N VAL A 17 4.25 9.56 3.23
CA VAL A 17 3.90 8.13 3.02
C VAL A 17 2.67 8.00 2.14
N GLY A 18 1.58 8.68 2.50
CA GLY A 18 0.34 8.62 1.73
C GLY A 18 0.48 9.23 0.34
N GLY A 19 1.22 10.33 0.18
CA GLY A 19 1.43 10.99 -1.12
C GLY A 19 2.13 10.11 -2.13
N VAL A 20 3.19 9.39 -1.72
CA VAL A 20 3.90 8.46 -2.60
C VAL A 20 2.98 7.32 -3.05
N VAL A 21 2.27 6.68 -2.12
CA VAL A 21 1.39 5.55 -2.44
C VAL A 21 0.17 6.00 -3.25
N LEU A 22 -0.41 7.17 -2.96
CA LEU A 22 -1.47 7.78 -3.74
C LEU A 22 -1.08 7.98 -5.21
N ALA A 23 0.15 8.48 -5.45
CA ALA A 23 0.67 8.65 -6.80
C ALA A 23 0.76 7.30 -7.55
N HIS A 24 1.14 6.22 -6.88
CA HIS A 24 1.15 4.87 -7.46
C HIS A 24 -0.25 4.35 -7.79
N GLY A 25 -1.25 4.66 -6.98
CA GLY A 25 -2.66 4.39 -7.29
C GLY A 25 -3.14 5.11 -8.54
N PHE A 26 -2.80 6.39 -8.67
CA PHE A 26 -3.16 7.18 -9.84
C PHE A 26 -2.48 6.72 -11.13
N ILE A 27 -1.22 6.27 -11.08
CA ILE A 27 -0.53 5.70 -12.26
C ILE A 27 -1.32 4.50 -12.82
N LYS A 28 -1.91 3.66 -11.97
CA LYS A 28 -2.69 2.48 -12.40
C LYS A 28 -3.97 2.85 -13.17
N ILE A 29 -4.51 4.04 -12.96
CA ILE A 29 -5.65 4.57 -13.74
C ILE A 29 -5.21 5.51 -14.87
N GLY A 30 -3.89 5.65 -15.10
CA GLY A 30 -3.31 6.42 -16.20
C GLY A 30 -3.20 7.92 -15.94
N TRP A 31 -2.98 8.33 -14.67
CA TRP A 31 -2.75 9.74 -14.34
C TRP A 31 -1.45 9.91 -13.54
N PRO A 32 -0.55 10.84 -13.86
CA PRO A 32 -0.43 11.53 -15.16
C PRO A 32 -0.27 10.50 -16.28
N ILE A 33 -0.44 10.87 -17.55
CA ILE A 33 -0.47 9.91 -18.67
C ILE A 33 0.76 9.01 -18.61
N SER A 34 0.56 7.77 -18.16
CA SER A 34 1.61 6.77 -18.07
C SER A 34 1.57 5.89 -19.32
N MET A 35 2.68 5.78 -20.03
CA MET A 35 2.83 4.93 -21.22
C MET A 35 1.74 5.14 -22.30
N GLY A 36 1.16 6.35 -22.42
CA GLY A 36 0.10 6.65 -23.38
C GLY A 36 -1.28 6.04 -23.07
N MET A 37 -1.42 5.36 -21.91
CA MET A 37 -2.67 4.71 -21.50
C MET A 37 -3.43 5.55 -20.48
N ARG A 38 -4.77 5.53 -20.56
CA ARG A 38 -5.68 6.22 -19.63
C ARG A 38 -6.89 5.35 -19.27
N GLY A 39 -7.43 5.57 -18.07
CA GLY A 39 -8.66 4.93 -17.63
C GLY A 39 -8.58 3.41 -17.74
N MET A 40 -9.55 2.78 -18.34
CA MET A 40 -9.65 1.32 -18.43
C MET A 40 -8.48 0.67 -19.20
N SER A 41 -7.84 1.36 -20.14
CA SER A 41 -6.67 0.82 -20.83
C SER A 41 -5.46 0.72 -19.91
N ALA A 42 -5.24 1.69 -19.02
CA ALA A 42 -4.20 1.65 -18.00
C ALA A 42 -4.48 0.53 -16.97
N VAL A 43 -5.73 0.42 -16.51
CA VAL A 43 -6.16 -0.66 -15.58
C VAL A 43 -5.92 -2.04 -16.19
N ARG A 44 -6.24 -2.24 -17.49
CA ARG A 44 -5.96 -3.50 -18.18
C ARG A 44 -4.47 -3.79 -18.34
N GLY A 45 -3.67 -2.75 -18.60
CA GLY A 45 -2.20 -2.86 -18.63
C GLY A 45 -1.64 -3.31 -17.27
N ALA A 46 -2.10 -2.67 -16.19
CA ALA A 46 -1.77 -3.07 -14.83
C ALA A 46 -2.22 -4.52 -14.54
N ALA A 47 -3.42 -4.93 -15.00
CA ALA A 47 -3.90 -6.30 -14.83
C ALA A 47 -2.99 -7.32 -15.55
N GLY A 48 -2.47 -7.02 -16.73
CA GLY A 48 -1.47 -7.86 -17.39
C GLY A 48 -0.22 -8.06 -16.54
N TRP A 49 0.29 -6.97 -15.94
CA TRP A 49 1.45 -7.04 -15.05
C TRP A 49 1.17 -7.85 -13.78
N PHE A 50 0.01 -7.66 -13.14
CA PHE A 50 -0.41 -8.45 -11.97
C PHE A 50 -0.55 -9.94 -12.30
N GLY A 51 -1.08 -10.28 -13.50
CA GLY A 51 -1.11 -11.65 -14.00
C GLY A 51 0.29 -12.25 -14.12
N GLY A 52 1.25 -11.49 -14.65
CA GLY A 52 2.67 -11.89 -14.70
C GLY A 52 3.31 -12.11 -13.33
N LEU A 53 2.85 -11.39 -12.30
CA LEU A 53 3.25 -11.61 -10.91
C LEU A 53 2.57 -12.83 -10.26
N GLY A 54 1.60 -13.47 -10.93
CA GLY A 54 0.88 -14.65 -10.43
C GLY A 54 -0.40 -14.35 -9.64
N PHE A 55 -0.94 -13.13 -9.74
CA PHE A 55 -2.24 -12.81 -9.16
C PHE A 55 -3.39 -13.26 -10.06
N TRP A 56 -4.40 -13.91 -9.48
CA TRP A 56 -5.58 -14.40 -10.21
C TRP A 56 -6.87 -14.25 -9.40
N PRO A 57 -7.96 -13.72 -9.97
CA PRO A 57 -8.04 -13.03 -11.27
C PRO A 57 -7.29 -11.69 -11.26
N PRO A 58 -6.47 -11.37 -12.27
CA PRO A 58 -5.59 -10.20 -12.21
C PRO A 58 -6.36 -8.88 -12.16
N MET A 59 -7.48 -8.76 -12.85
CA MET A 59 -8.32 -7.56 -12.84
C MET A 59 -8.88 -7.27 -11.43
N PHE A 60 -9.31 -8.30 -10.71
CA PHE A 60 -9.79 -8.15 -9.32
C PHE A 60 -8.70 -7.55 -8.43
N TRP A 61 -7.50 -8.09 -8.49
CA TRP A 61 -6.39 -7.63 -7.64
C TRP A 61 -5.90 -6.23 -8.00
N VAL A 62 -5.93 -5.85 -9.27
CA VAL A 62 -5.64 -4.46 -9.67
C VAL A 62 -6.66 -3.50 -9.08
N ILE A 63 -7.95 -3.84 -9.11
CA ILE A 63 -8.99 -2.99 -8.52
C ILE A 63 -8.80 -2.89 -7.00
N VAL A 64 -8.53 -4.01 -6.32
CA VAL A 64 -8.24 -4.04 -4.87
C VAL A 64 -7.07 -3.12 -4.55
N THR A 65 -5.96 -3.23 -5.30
CA THR A 65 -4.78 -2.39 -5.10
C THR A 65 -5.07 -0.90 -5.39
N ILE A 66 -5.80 -0.58 -6.45
CA ILE A 66 -6.20 0.82 -6.73
C ILE A 66 -7.00 1.40 -5.55
N VAL A 67 -7.97 0.64 -5.03
CA VAL A 67 -8.78 1.08 -3.87
C VAL A 67 -7.91 1.21 -2.62
N ALA A 68 -7.00 0.27 -2.38
CA ALA A 68 -6.07 0.30 -1.24
C ALA A 68 -5.11 1.50 -1.34
N GLU A 69 -4.46 1.69 -2.49
CA GLU A 69 -3.50 2.78 -2.68
C GLU A 69 -4.16 4.16 -2.68
N ILE A 70 -5.30 4.34 -3.34
CA ILE A 70 -6.00 5.63 -3.34
C ILE A 70 -6.74 5.85 -2.03
N GLY A 71 -7.59 4.91 -1.63
CA GLY A 71 -8.42 5.05 -0.43
C GLY A 71 -7.61 5.05 0.84
N GLY A 72 -6.70 4.07 1.02
CA GLY A 72 -5.81 3.98 2.18
C GLY A 72 -4.92 5.21 2.31
N SER A 73 -4.38 5.69 1.20
CA SER A 73 -3.55 6.91 1.18
C SER A 73 -4.34 8.17 1.53
N LEU A 74 -5.54 8.34 0.99
CA LEU A 74 -6.39 9.49 1.34
C LEU A 74 -6.76 9.49 2.82
N LEU A 75 -7.15 8.33 3.37
CA LEU A 75 -7.42 8.20 4.81
C LEU A 75 -6.16 8.54 5.64
N THR A 76 -4.99 8.08 5.21
CA THR A 76 -3.71 8.35 5.86
C THR A 76 -3.36 9.85 5.83
N ILE A 77 -3.41 10.48 4.65
CA ILE A 77 -3.08 11.91 4.49
C ILE A 77 -4.02 12.78 5.33
N LEU A 78 -5.32 12.54 5.23
CA LEU A 78 -6.34 13.28 5.96
C LEU A 78 -6.32 12.99 7.47
N GLY A 79 -5.72 11.86 7.88
CA GLY A 79 -5.78 11.39 9.26
C GLY A 79 -7.20 11.07 9.67
N LEU A 80 -7.90 10.29 8.85
CA LEU A 80 -9.28 9.88 9.07
C LEU A 80 -9.38 8.36 9.22
N GLY A 81 -10.11 7.90 10.23
CA GLY A 81 -10.33 6.49 10.50
C GLY A 81 -9.24 5.83 11.35
N GLY A 82 -8.47 6.61 12.11
CA GLY A 82 -7.42 6.11 13.01
C GLY A 82 -6.39 5.24 12.29
N PRO A 83 -6.24 3.96 12.70
CA PRO A 83 -5.26 3.05 12.11
C PRO A 83 -5.67 2.47 10.75
N ILE A 84 -6.90 2.70 10.27
CA ILE A 84 -7.45 2.01 9.10
C ILE A 84 -6.66 2.36 7.85
N GLY A 85 -6.52 3.64 7.53
CA GLY A 85 -5.77 4.09 6.34
C GLY A 85 -4.30 3.64 6.36
N PRO A 86 -3.53 3.98 7.41
CA PRO A 86 -2.13 3.55 7.53
C PRO A 86 -1.95 2.03 7.50
N GLY A 87 -2.88 1.26 8.10
CA GLY A 87 -2.83 -0.20 8.07
C GLY A 87 -3.08 -0.78 6.67
N ILE A 88 -3.98 -0.18 5.88
CA ILE A 88 -4.17 -0.57 4.46
C ILE A 88 -2.87 -0.32 3.67
N VAL A 89 -2.27 0.86 3.81
CA VAL A 89 -1.00 1.20 3.15
C VAL A 89 0.11 0.24 3.60
N PHE A 90 0.19 -0.09 4.88
CA PHE A 90 1.15 -1.05 5.42
C PHE A 90 1.00 -2.43 4.76
N GLY A 91 -0.19 -3.03 4.75
CA GLY A 91 -0.43 -4.35 4.15
C GLY A 91 -0.12 -4.35 2.66
N ASP A 92 -0.62 -3.35 1.90
CA ASP A 92 -0.33 -3.23 0.48
C ASP A 92 1.19 -3.17 0.21
N MET A 93 1.94 -2.37 0.98
CA MET A 93 3.39 -2.24 0.84
C MET A 93 4.17 -3.50 1.26
N VAL A 94 3.66 -4.31 2.19
CA VAL A 94 4.21 -5.65 2.49
C VAL A 94 4.13 -6.53 1.24
N ILE A 95 2.98 -6.60 0.58
CA ILE A 95 2.79 -7.37 -0.65
C ILE A 95 3.67 -6.83 -1.79
N VAL A 96 3.72 -5.52 -1.99
CA VAL A 96 4.59 -4.86 -2.99
C VAL A 96 6.04 -5.24 -2.76
N THR A 97 6.53 -5.17 -1.52
CA THR A 97 7.91 -5.53 -1.16
C THR A 97 8.20 -6.99 -1.49
N LEU A 98 7.34 -7.91 -1.05
CA LEU A 98 7.58 -9.34 -1.15
C LEU A 98 7.38 -9.90 -2.57
N VAL A 99 6.45 -9.34 -3.33
CA VAL A 99 6.05 -9.89 -4.62
C VAL A 99 6.70 -9.16 -5.80
N ALA A 100 6.69 -7.83 -5.78
CA ALA A 100 7.15 -7.04 -6.92
C ALA A 100 8.64 -6.69 -6.84
N HIS A 101 9.20 -6.47 -5.65
CA HIS A 101 10.54 -5.91 -5.49
C HIS A 101 11.60 -6.89 -4.96
N ARG A 102 11.24 -7.84 -4.08
CA ARG A 102 12.22 -8.72 -3.42
C ARG A 102 13.18 -9.43 -4.37
N SER A 103 12.66 -9.92 -5.51
CA SER A 103 13.49 -10.63 -6.51
C SER A 103 14.48 -9.72 -7.26
N GLN A 104 14.32 -8.41 -7.15
CA GLN A 104 15.15 -7.42 -7.84
C GLN A 104 16.36 -6.95 -7.02
N GLY A 105 16.46 -7.40 -5.74
CA GLY A 105 17.53 -7.03 -4.82
C GLY A 105 17.19 -5.79 -3.99
N PHE A 106 18.18 -5.28 -3.25
CA PHE A 106 17.98 -4.13 -2.36
C PHE A 106 17.98 -2.80 -3.12
N TRP A 107 19.00 -2.57 -3.94
CA TRP A 107 19.21 -1.28 -4.61
C TRP A 107 18.41 -1.15 -5.92
N ALA A 108 17.85 0.03 -6.14
CA ALA A 108 17.34 0.42 -7.45
C ALA A 108 18.51 0.83 -8.36
N GLY A 109 18.43 0.47 -9.63
CA GLY A 109 19.44 0.81 -10.64
C GLY A 109 19.53 -0.25 -11.72
N GLY A 110 20.14 0.09 -12.85
CA GLY A 110 20.29 -0.85 -13.97
C GLY A 110 18.97 -1.43 -14.50
N GLY A 111 17.88 -0.66 -14.44
CA GLY A 111 16.54 -1.10 -14.85
C GLY A 111 15.78 -1.91 -13.77
N LYS A 112 16.33 -2.05 -12.56
CA LYS A 112 15.68 -2.72 -11.43
C LYS A 112 15.10 -1.70 -10.46
N VAL A 113 14.03 -2.08 -9.79
CA VAL A 113 13.40 -1.31 -8.72
C VAL A 113 13.55 -2.11 -7.43
N GLY A 114 14.58 -1.80 -6.63
CA GLY A 114 14.92 -2.52 -5.42
C GLY A 114 13.90 -2.34 -4.28
N VAL A 115 14.08 -3.10 -3.19
CA VAL A 115 13.24 -2.99 -2.00
C VAL A 115 13.53 -1.73 -1.16
N GLU A 116 14.56 -0.97 -1.49
CA GLU A 116 14.95 0.25 -0.76
C GLU A 116 13.84 1.31 -0.71
N PHE A 117 12.94 1.35 -1.71
CA PHE A 117 11.82 2.27 -1.73
C PHE A 117 10.60 1.78 -0.92
N PRO A 118 10.09 0.56 -1.09
CA PRO A 118 8.90 0.13 -0.36
C PRO A 118 9.15 -0.11 1.13
N ILE A 119 10.37 -0.48 1.56
CA ILE A 119 10.68 -0.72 2.98
C ILE A 119 10.43 0.53 3.86
N PRO A 120 11.00 1.72 3.58
CA PRO A 120 10.75 2.90 4.41
C PRO A 120 9.29 3.35 4.37
N ILE A 121 8.58 3.15 3.24
CA ILE A 121 7.14 3.45 3.15
C ILE A 121 6.34 2.50 4.05
N THR A 122 6.66 1.20 4.01
CA THR A 122 6.06 0.18 4.89
C THR A 122 6.29 0.53 6.37
N ALA A 123 7.52 0.88 6.74
CA ALA A 123 7.88 1.26 8.11
C ALA A 123 7.17 2.55 8.54
N GLY A 124 7.09 3.55 7.66
CA GLY A 124 6.37 4.80 7.92
C GLY A 124 4.87 4.58 8.13
N ALA A 125 4.24 3.77 7.28
CA ALA A 125 2.81 3.43 7.42
C ALA A 125 2.53 2.67 8.72
N LEU A 126 3.38 1.70 9.07
CA LEU A 126 3.29 0.99 10.35
C LEU A 126 3.45 1.95 11.53
N SER A 127 4.43 2.85 11.48
CA SER A 127 4.66 3.85 12.53
C SER A 127 3.44 4.73 12.75
N ILE A 128 2.81 5.22 11.67
CA ILE A 128 1.57 6.01 11.77
C ILE A 128 0.44 5.18 12.40
N ALA A 129 0.28 3.90 11.99
CA ALA A 129 -0.74 3.04 12.55
C ALA A 129 -0.56 2.81 14.05
N LEU A 130 0.69 2.65 14.52
CA LEU A 130 1.03 2.40 15.92
C LEU A 130 0.93 3.65 16.81
N ILE A 131 1.41 4.80 16.32
CA ILE A 131 1.46 6.04 17.09
C ILE A 131 0.11 6.77 17.06
N GLY A 132 -0.64 6.60 15.97
CA GLY A 132 -1.87 7.33 15.67
C GLY A 132 -1.67 8.47 14.68
N VAL A 133 -2.76 9.13 14.31
CA VAL A 133 -2.78 10.16 13.25
C VAL A 133 -2.45 11.57 13.73
N GLY A 134 -2.36 11.78 15.05
CA GLY A 134 -1.97 13.06 15.67
C GLY A 134 -3.08 14.13 15.67
N GLY A 135 -2.78 15.28 16.29
CA GLY A 135 -3.73 16.37 16.48
C GLY A 135 -4.06 17.15 15.18
N TRP A 136 -3.15 17.15 14.20
CA TRP A 136 -3.41 17.77 12.88
C TRP A 136 -4.07 16.79 11.92
N SER A 137 -5.25 16.27 12.28
CA SER A 137 -5.99 15.25 11.57
C SER A 137 -7.50 15.53 11.53
N LEU A 138 -8.22 14.95 10.58
CA LEU A 138 -9.67 15.01 10.58
C LEU A 138 -10.29 14.27 11.76
N ASP A 139 -9.68 13.21 12.24
CA ASP A 139 -10.15 12.53 13.45
C ASP A 139 -10.16 13.50 14.65
N ALA A 140 -9.09 14.26 14.85
CA ALA A 140 -9.01 15.24 15.91
C ALA A 140 -10.01 16.39 15.70
N ALA A 141 -10.14 16.92 14.48
CA ALA A 141 -11.08 17.99 14.16
C ALA A 141 -12.54 17.59 14.37
N LEU A 142 -12.86 16.31 14.14
CA LEU A 142 -14.20 15.73 14.29
C LEU A 142 -14.42 15.06 15.66
N SER A 143 -13.41 15.12 16.55
CA SER A 143 -13.41 14.48 17.87
C SER A 143 -13.72 12.98 17.81
N LEU A 144 -13.25 12.29 16.77
CA LEU A 144 -13.44 10.85 16.62
C LEU A 144 -12.50 10.09 17.56
N THR A 145 -13.03 9.07 18.20
CA THR A 145 -12.27 8.16 19.06
C THR A 145 -12.50 6.72 18.65
N TYR A 146 -11.49 5.89 18.82
CA TYR A 146 -11.54 4.48 18.44
C TYR A 146 -11.18 3.61 19.64
N PRO A 147 -11.75 2.40 19.76
CA PRO A 147 -11.39 1.48 20.84
C PRO A 147 -9.93 1.00 20.66
N ASP A 148 -9.24 0.78 21.78
CA ASP A 148 -7.81 0.41 21.81
C ASP A 148 -7.50 -0.89 21.05
N TRP A 149 -8.47 -1.80 20.97
CA TRP A 149 -8.32 -3.05 20.23
C TRP A 149 -8.33 -2.88 18.71
N LEU A 150 -8.80 -1.74 18.18
CA LEU A 150 -8.95 -1.56 16.72
C LEU A 150 -7.61 -1.63 16.00
N MET A 151 -6.59 -0.95 16.52
CA MET A 151 -5.27 -0.91 15.89
C MET A 151 -4.64 -2.31 15.80
N PRO A 152 -4.45 -3.06 16.91
CA PRO A 152 -3.84 -4.38 16.80
C PRO A 152 -4.69 -5.37 16.00
N ALA A 153 -6.01 -5.34 16.14
CA ALA A 153 -6.90 -6.20 15.36
C ALA A 153 -6.81 -5.90 13.86
N TRP A 154 -6.74 -4.62 13.50
CA TRP A 154 -6.65 -4.20 12.10
C TRP A 154 -5.31 -4.61 11.46
N LEU A 155 -4.18 -4.41 12.17
CA LEU A 155 -2.86 -4.86 11.69
C LEU A 155 -2.80 -6.38 11.54
N VAL A 156 -3.35 -7.14 12.48
CA VAL A 156 -3.45 -8.61 12.38
C VAL A 156 -4.29 -9.00 11.18
N LEU A 157 -5.42 -8.32 10.94
CA LEU A 157 -6.28 -8.60 9.79
C LEU A 157 -5.53 -8.35 8.46
N MET A 158 -4.78 -7.24 8.34
CA MET A 158 -3.99 -6.94 7.15
C MET A 158 -2.93 -8.02 6.90
N LEU A 159 -2.14 -8.36 7.92
CA LEU A 159 -1.10 -9.39 7.79
C LEU A 159 -1.69 -10.79 7.52
N ALA A 160 -2.82 -11.14 8.13
CA ALA A 160 -3.50 -12.40 7.86
C ALA A 160 -3.99 -12.45 6.40
N GLY A 161 -4.56 -11.34 5.90
CA GLY A 161 -4.94 -11.20 4.49
C GLY A 161 -3.74 -11.39 3.55
N ASP A 162 -2.61 -10.76 3.87
CA ASP A 162 -1.36 -10.90 3.10
C ASP A 162 -0.87 -12.35 3.07
N VAL A 163 -0.88 -13.04 4.22
CA VAL A 163 -0.49 -14.46 4.30
C VAL A 163 -1.40 -15.32 3.45
N VAL A 164 -2.71 -15.13 3.52
CA VAL A 164 -3.69 -15.86 2.71
C VAL A 164 -3.45 -15.59 1.21
N LEU A 165 -3.25 -14.32 0.84
CA LEU A 165 -2.97 -13.94 -0.54
C LEU A 165 -1.70 -14.59 -1.08
N LEU A 166 -0.60 -14.56 -0.30
CA LEU A 166 0.67 -15.19 -0.67
C LEU A 166 0.54 -16.70 -0.77
N ALA A 167 -0.23 -17.34 0.11
CA ALA A 167 -0.51 -18.79 0.06
C ALA A 167 -1.29 -19.15 -1.22
N ILE A 168 -2.38 -18.44 -1.53
CA ILE A 168 -3.16 -18.66 -2.75
C ILE A 168 -2.26 -18.50 -3.99
N ARG A 169 -1.44 -17.45 -4.02
CA ARG A 169 -0.49 -17.19 -5.10
C ARG A 169 0.53 -18.32 -5.24
N ALA A 170 1.06 -18.84 -4.14
CA ALA A 170 2.04 -19.93 -4.16
C ALA A 170 1.44 -21.24 -4.70
N LEU A 171 0.21 -21.57 -4.29
CA LEU A 171 -0.51 -22.77 -4.76
C LEU A 171 -0.85 -22.71 -6.26
N ARG A 172 -0.96 -21.50 -6.83
CA ARG A 172 -1.28 -21.31 -8.26
C ARG A 172 -0.06 -21.14 -9.17
N ARG A 173 1.15 -21.10 -8.62
CA ARG A 173 2.36 -21.17 -9.44
C ARG A 173 2.42 -22.55 -10.08
N VAL A 174 2.03 -22.63 -11.36
CA VAL A 174 2.30 -23.79 -12.20
C VAL A 174 3.80 -24.03 -12.16
N PRO A 175 4.29 -25.27 -11.94
CA PRO A 175 5.71 -25.57 -12.07
C PRO A 175 6.17 -25.06 -13.42
N ALA A 176 7.30 -24.35 -13.48
CA ALA A 176 7.94 -24.02 -14.74
C ALA A 176 8.06 -25.35 -15.52
N GLN A 177 7.46 -25.40 -16.70
CA GLN A 177 7.65 -26.53 -17.61
C GLN A 177 9.14 -26.72 -17.73
N GLN A 178 9.64 -27.86 -17.23
CA GLN A 178 10.97 -28.32 -17.55
C GLN A 178 10.95 -28.50 -19.08
N SER A 179 11.48 -27.50 -19.78
CA SER A 179 11.81 -27.61 -21.19
C SER A 179 12.89 -28.69 -21.31
N ALA A 180 12.46 -29.85 -21.73
CA ALA A 180 13.34 -30.91 -22.19
C ALA A 180 14.08 -30.48 -23.47
#